data_9018ff0e67b93993af0f79615c7fb8fa
#
_entry.id   9018ff0e67b93993af0f79615c7fb8fa
#
_cell.length_a   1.000
_cell.length_b   1.000
_cell.length_c   1.000
_cell.angle_alpha   90.00
_cell.angle_beta   90.00
_cell.angle_gamma   90.00
#
_symmetry.space_group_name_H-M   'P 1'
#
loop_
_entity.id
_entity.type
_entity.pdbx_description
1 polymer ?
#
loop_
_entity_poly.entity_id
_entity_poly.type
_entity_poly.pdbx_seq_one_letter_code
_entity_poly.pdbx_strand_id
1 'polypeptide(L)'
;MSSVLKFRSPRIRMAQHFETSAEEIISAGRQQGLEGVIAKRKDSRYEAGKRSGSWVKCRLNRGQELVIGGYVPGTYGLDSVIVGYYRGKELVYIARVRNGFVPATRRQVLAKLQPLVVPDCAFVNLPEKHKGRWGDGLTAEDMEKCIWVRPELVAQIEFLEWTESDHLRHSKFAGLREDKSARSIVKELGF
;
A
#
# COMPACT_ATOMS: atom_id res chain seq x y z
N MET A 1 15.37 17.24 -31.45
CA MET A 1 13.99 17.13 -30.93
C MET A 1 13.36 18.47 -30.50
N SER A 2 14.11 19.56 -30.42
CA SER A 2 13.58 20.89 -30.00
C SER A 2 12.69 21.62 -31.02
N SER A 3 12.59 21.13 -32.25
CA SER A 3 11.91 21.86 -33.35
C SER A 3 10.37 21.58 -33.46
N VAL A 4 9.85 20.64 -32.68
CA VAL A 4 8.44 20.21 -32.81
C VAL A 4 7.47 21.07 -31.98
N LEU A 5 7.96 21.77 -30.96
CA LEU A 5 7.12 22.62 -30.09
C LEU A 5 7.44 24.11 -30.34
N LYS A 6 6.89 24.66 -31.40
CA LYS A 6 6.93 26.11 -31.68
C LYS A 6 5.96 26.94 -30.82
N PHE A 7 5.16 26.30 -29.94
CA PHE A 7 4.17 26.99 -29.11
C PHE A 7 4.70 27.25 -27.70
N ARG A 8 4.97 28.53 -27.37
CA ARG A 8 5.15 28.97 -25.98
C ARG A 8 3.77 29.15 -25.32
N SER A 9 3.20 28.08 -24.83
CA SER A 9 2.04 28.16 -23.97
C SER A 9 2.47 27.94 -22.51
N PRO A 10 2.05 28.77 -21.54
CA PRO A 10 2.34 28.51 -20.13
C PRO A 10 1.70 27.22 -19.61
N ARG A 11 0.73 26.66 -20.35
CA ARG A 11 0.03 25.40 -20.03
C ARG A 11 0.75 24.15 -20.57
N ILE A 12 1.73 24.31 -21.46
CA ILE A 12 2.49 23.21 -22.05
C ILE A 12 3.96 23.37 -21.66
N ARG A 13 4.47 22.43 -20.89
CA ARG A 13 5.87 22.38 -20.48
C ARG A 13 6.53 21.12 -20.99
N MET A 14 7.76 21.23 -21.44
CA MET A 14 8.58 20.07 -21.74
C MET A 14 8.93 19.38 -20.42
N ALA A 15 8.65 18.08 -20.31
CA ALA A 15 9.08 17.31 -19.14
C ALA A 15 10.61 17.27 -19.09
N GLN A 16 11.16 17.52 -17.91
CA GLN A 16 12.59 17.33 -17.68
C GLN A 16 12.93 15.85 -17.81
N HIS A 17 14.08 15.55 -18.36
CA HIS A 17 14.66 14.22 -18.40
C HIS A 17 16.00 14.25 -17.67
N PHE A 18 16.32 13.14 -17.03
CA PHE A 18 17.55 12.97 -16.27
C PHE A 18 18.30 11.78 -16.86
N GLU A 19 19.59 11.97 -17.15
CA GLU A 19 20.50 10.90 -17.57
C GLU A 19 21.36 10.53 -16.36
N THR A 20 20.82 9.63 -15.52
CA THR A 20 21.49 9.17 -14.29
C THR A 20 21.13 7.70 -14.03
N SER A 21 21.74 7.07 -13.01
CA SER A 21 21.45 5.68 -12.67
C SER A 21 19.99 5.53 -12.17
N ALA A 22 19.46 4.31 -12.29
CA ALA A 22 18.12 4.00 -11.79
C ALA A 22 18.03 4.20 -10.26
N GLU A 23 19.10 3.86 -9.54
CA GLU A 23 19.20 3.99 -8.09
C GLU A 23 19.12 5.45 -7.65
N GLU A 24 19.85 6.34 -8.32
CA GLU A 24 19.86 7.76 -8.00
C GLU A 24 18.50 8.42 -8.25
N ILE A 25 17.85 8.12 -9.39
CA ILE A 25 16.54 8.71 -9.71
C ILE A 25 15.44 8.16 -8.78
N ILE A 26 15.51 6.90 -8.38
CA ILE A 26 14.61 6.29 -7.41
C ILE A 26 14.79 6.92 -6.02
N SER A 27 16.04 7.08 -5.59
CA SER A 27 16.38 7.73 -4.32
C SER A 27 15.88 9.17 -4.27
N ALA A 28 16.20 9.97 -5.30
CA ALA A 28 15.73 11.34 -5.40
C ALA A 28 14.19 11.43 -5.44
N GLY A 29 13.54 10.53 -6.18
CA GLY A 29 12.08 10.46 -6.24
C GLY A 29 11.43 10.15 -4.89
N ARG A 30 12.02 9.26 -4.09
CA ARG A 30 11.58 8.97 -2.72
C ARG A 30 11.74 10.18 -1.81
N GLN A 31 12.89 10.85 -1.85
CA GLN A 31 13.16 12.07 -1.06
C GLN A 31 12.17 13.19 -1.38
N GLN A 32 11.75 13.31 -2.62
CA GLN A 32 10.77 14.31 -3.07
C GLN A 32 9.31 13.87 -2.92
N GLY A 33 9.05 12.68 -2.37
CA GLY A 33 7.70 12.16 -2.19
C GLY A 33 6.95 11.90 -3.50
N LEU A 34 7.64 11.60 -4.60
CA LEU A 34 7.02 11.34 -5.90
C LEU A 34 6.32 9.97 -5.90
N GLU A 35 5.19 9.87 -6.61
CA GLU A 35 4.45 8.60 -6.82
C GLU A 35 5.29 7.54 -7.51
N GLY A 36 6.16 7.97 -8.41
CA GLY A 36 6.99 7.08 -9.20
C GLY A 36 7.78 7.81 -10.25
N VAL A 37 8.60 7.06 -10.94
CA VAL A 37 9.42 7.54 -12.08
C VAL A 37 9.07 6.75 -13.33
N ILE A 38 9.24 7.38 -14.50
CA ILE A 38 9.05 6.71 -15.79
C ILE A 38 10.40 6.65 -16.49
N ALA A 39 10.92 5.44 -16.64
CA ALA A 39 12.09 5.17 -17.48
C ALA A 39 11.63 5.00 -18.93
N LYS A 40 12.31 5.66 -19.87
CA LYS A 40 12.03 5.60 -21.30
C LYS A 40 13.30 5.22 -22.04
N ARG A 41 13.21 4.21 -22.90
CA ARG A 41 14.33 3.92 -23.80
C ARG A 41 14.61 5.13 -24.67
N LYS A 42 15.87 5.57 -24.72
CA LYS A 42 16.30 6.80 -25.40
C LYS A 42 16.08 6.76 -26.92
N ASP A 43 16.21 5.57 -27.50
CA ASP A 43 16.05 5.27 -28.92
C ASP A 43 14.61 4.87 -29.31
N SER A 44 13.66 4.86 -28.36
CA SER A 44 12.29 4.47 -28.65
C SER A 44 11.46 5.60 -29.21
N ARG A 45 10.54 5.23 -30.14
CA ARG A 45 9.51 6.14 -30.64
C ARG A 45 8.28 6.08 -29.74
N TYR A 46 7.51 7.16 -29.67
CA TYR A 46 6.21 7.15 -29.02
C TYR A 46 5.21 6.35 -29.85
N GLU A 47 4.60 5.35 -29.25
CA GLU A 47 3.57 4.49 -29.86
C GLU A 47 2.25 4.71 -29.12
N ALA A 48 1.37 5.52 -29.70
CA ALA A 48 0.07 5.83 -29.10
C ALA A 48 -0.76 4.55 -28.86
N GLY A 49 -1.27 4.38 -27.62
CA GLY A 49 -2.12 3.25 -27.24
C GLY A 49 -1.41 1.89 -27.10
N LYS A 50 -0.09 1.82 -27.34
CA LYS A 50 0.66 0.55 -27.20
C LYS A 50 1.47 0.51 -25.90
N ARG A 51 1.66 -0.71 -25.38
CA ARG A 51 2.56 -1.03 -24.26
C ARG A 51 3.71 -1.90 -24.76
N SER A 52 4.63 -1.28 -25.48
CA SER A 52 5.76 -1.97 -26.11
C SER A 52 6.92 -2.32 -25.17
N GLY A 53 6.84 -1.94 -23.87
CA GLY A 53 7.93 -2.09 -22.92
C GLY A 53 9.04 -1.03 -23.05
N SER A 54 8.97 -0.15 -24.04
CA SER A 54 9.93 0.95 -24.23
C SER A 54 9.82 2.03 -23.16
N TRP A 55 8.67 2.08 -22.46
CA TRP A 55 8.41 2.96 -21.33
C TRP A 55 8.02 2.12 -20.11
N VAL A 56 8.78 2.24 -19.04
CA VAL A 56 8.58 1.49 -17.81
C VAL A 56 8.25 2.46 -16.68
N LYS A 57 7.06 2.28 -16.03
CA LYS A 57 6.72 3.00 -14.81
C LYS A 57 7.26 2.22 -13.60
N CYS A 58 8.17 2.84 -12.86
CA CYS A 58 8.61 2.37 -11.55
C CYS A 58 7.86 3.16 -10.46
N ARG A 59 7.04 2.48 -9.68
CA ARG A 59 6.36 3.08 -8.53
C ARG A 59 7.33 3.11 -7.34
N LEU A 60 7.34 4.21 -6.61
CA LEU A 60 8.16 4.41 -5.41
C LEU A 60 7.30 4.10 -4.19
N ASN A 61 6.97 2.83 -4.00
CA ASN A 61 6.15 2.42 -2.86
C ASN A 61 6.87 2.76 -1.55
N ARG A 62 6.10 3.31 -0.61
CA ARG A 62 6.47 3.40 0.79
C ARG A 62 6.19 2.06 1.45
N GLY A 63 6.82 1.79 2.58
CA GLY A 63 6.55 0.58 3.34
C GLY A 63 6.54 0.89 4.82
N GLN A 64 5.59 0.31 5.54
CA GLN A 64 5.49 0.42 6.99
C GLN A 64 5.10 -0.92 7.59
N GLU A 65 5.54 -1.17 8.80
CA GLU A 65 5.12 -2.29 9.61
C GLU A 65 3.78 -1.99 10.26
N LEU A 66 2.84 -2.95 10.17
CA LEU A 66 1.49 -2.80 10.69
C LEU A 66 1.04 -4.06 11.41
N VAL A 67 0.18 -3.89 12.40
CA VAL A 67 -0.38 -4.97 13.21
C VAL A 67 -1.60 -5.54 12.52
N ILE A 68 -1.70 -6.86 12.44
CA ILE A 68 -2.88 -7.56 11.96
C ILE A 68 -3.85 -7.74 13.14
N GLY A 69 -5.06 -7.17 13.04
CA GLY A 69 -6.12 -7.31 14.04
C GLY A 69 -7.32 -8.10 13.55
N GLY A 70 -7.31 -8.52 12.28
CA GLY A 70 -8.36 -9.34 11.69
C GLY A 70 -8.06 -9.77 10.27
N TYR A 71 -8.93 -10.61 9.72
CA TYR A 71 -8.86 -11.02 8.32
C TYR A 71 -10.25 -11.29 7.75
N VAL A 72 -10.35 -11.29 6.43
CA VAL A 72 -11.53 -11.73 5.70
C VAL A 72 -11.21 -13.07 5.05
N PRO A 73 -12.01 -14.12 5.31
CA PRO A 73 -11.86 -15.39 4.61
C PRO A 73 -12.20 -15.26 3.12
N GLY A 74 -11.65 -16.15 2.31
CA GLY A 74 -11.89 -16.18 0.87
C GLY A 74 -11.75 -17.58 0.28
N THR A 75 -11.96 -17.71 -1.02
CA THR A 75 -11.98 -18.98 -1.76
C THR A 75 -10.72 -19.83 -1.52
N TYR A 76 -9.58 -19.17 -1.29
CA TYR A 76 -8.29 -19.83 -1.00
C TYR A 76 -7.89 -19.69 0.48
N GLY A 77 -8.87 -19.62 1.38
CA GLY A 77 -8.70 -19.50 2.82
C GLY A 77 -8.60 -18.07 3.31
N LEU A 78 -7.76 -17.22 2.71
CA LEU A 78 -7.55 -15.81 3.08
C LEU A 78 -7.82 -14.91 1.87
N ASP A 79 -8.77 -13.98 1.97
CA ASP A 79 -8.95 -12.90 0.99
C ASP A 79 -8.05 -11.70 1.31
N SER A 80 -8.15 -11.19 2.52
CA SER A 80 -7.46 -9.97 2.94
C SER A 80 -7.16 -9.96 4.43
N VAL A 81 -6.19 -9.15 4.85
CA VAL A 81 -5.92 -8.86 6.27
C VAL A 81 -6.37 -7.45 6.61
N ILE A 82 -6.81 -7.26 7.85
CA ILE A 82 -7.22 -5.97 8.42
C ILE A 82 -6.08 -5.51 9.31
N VAL A 83 -5.52 -4.34 9.01
CA VAL A 83 -4.29 -3.87 9.63
C VAL A 83 -4.41 -2.48 10.22
N GLY A 84 -3.56 -2.20 11.21
CA GLY A 84 -3.48 -0.92 11.87
C GLY A 84 -2.17 -0.73 12.63
N TYR A 85 -2.11 0.33 13.40
CA TYR A 85 -0.97 0.68 14.26
C TYR A 85 -1.45 1.07 15.65
N TYR A 86 -0.54 1.07 16.63
CA TYR A 86 -0.86 1.54 17.98
C TYR A 86 -0.69 3.06 18.12
N ARG A 87 -1.74 3.71 18.63
CA ARG A 87 -1.72 5.08 19.13
C ARG A 87 -1.85 5.03 20.64
N GLY A 88 -0.73 5.06 21.33
CA GLY A 88 -0.69 4.75 22.75
C GLY A 88 -1.10 3.31 23.04
N LYS A 89 -2.20 3.08 23.75
CA LYS A 89 -2.75 1.75 24.02
C LYS A 89 -3.79 1.27 23.01
N GLU A 90 -4.27 2.15 22.16
CA GLU A 90 -5.35 1.92 21.22
C GLU A 90 -4.83 1.40 19.89
N LEU A 91 -5.44 0.34 19.37
CA LEU A 91 -5.19 -0.14 18.00
C LEU A 91 -6.13 0.59 17.03
N VAL A 92 -5.54 1.31 16.06
CA VAL A 92 -6.25 2.12 15.07
C VAL A 92 -6.21 1.42 13.72
N TYR A 93 -7.37 1.13 13.14
CA TYR A 93 -7.52 0.58 11.78
C TYR A 93 -7.08 1.60 10.73
N ILE A 94 -6.40 1.14 9.69
CA ILE A 94 -5.96 1.99 8.58
C ILE A 94 -6.13 1.38 7.19
N ALA A 95 -6.19 0.04 7.08
CA ALA A 95 -6.36 -0.56 5.76
C ALA A 95 -6.88 -2.01 5.82
N ARG A 96 -7.61 -2.38 4.78
CA ARG A 96 -7.87 -3.76 4.37
C ARG A 96 -6.93 -4.10 3.22
N VAL A 97 -5.94 -4.95 3.48
CA VAL A 97 -4.88 -5.31 2.52
C VAL A 97 -5.25 -6.61 1.81
N ARG A 98 -5.51 -6.52 0.50
CA ARG A 98 -5.94 -7.65 -0.34
C ARG A 98 -4.85 -8.13 -1.28
N ASN A 99 -3.95 -7.23 -1.70
CA ASN A 99 -2.92 -7.50 -2.68
C ASN A 99 -1.62 -7.99 -2.05
N GLY A 100 -0.75 -8.60 -2.85
CA GLY A 100 0.59 -9.05 -2.43
C GLY A 100 0.66 -10.50 -1.95
N PHE A 101 -0.47 -11.17 -1.83
CA PHE A 101 -0.50 -12.58 -1.46
C PHE A 101 -0.41 -13.50 -2.67
N VAL A 102 0.47 -14.49 -2.58
CA VAL A 102 0.44 -15.68 -3.43
C VAL A 102 -0.20 -16.85 -2.67
N PRO A 103 -0.67 -17.93 -3.32
CA PRO A 103 -1.39 -19.01 -2.64
C PRO A 103 -0.64 -19.61 -1.44
N ALA A 104 0.68 -19.78 -1.55
CA ALA A 104 1.50 -20.27 -0.45
C ALA A 104 1.49 -19.32 0.76
N THR A 105 1.67 -18.02 0.51
CA THR A 105 1.67 -16.99 1.56
C THR A 105 0.29 -16.86 2.23
N ARG A 106 -0.80 -17.00 1.47
CA ARG A 106 -2.17 -17.00 2.05
C ARG A 106 -2.34 -18.11 3.07
N ARG A 107 -1.93 -19.34 2.73
CA ARG A 107 -1.99 -20.48 3.65
C ARG A 107 -1.12 -20.29 4.89
N GLN A 108 0.10 -19.80 4.70
CA GLN A 108 1.04 -19.55 5.80
C GLN A 108 0.50 -18.50 6.78
N VAL A 109 0.02 -17.37 6.26
CA VAL A 109 -0.54 -16.29 7.09
C VAL A 109 -1.79 -16.77 7.81
N LEU A 110 -2.70 -17.47 7.12
CA LEU A 110 -3.92 -18.00 7.72
C LEU A 110 -3.62 -18.99 8.86
N ALA A 111 -2.67 -19.90 8.66
CA ALA A 111 -2.28 -20.86 9.70
C ALA A 111 -1.77 -20.18 10.98
N LYS A 112 -1.11 -19.02 10.86
CA LYS A 112 -0.66 -18.21 12.00
C LYS A 112 -1.78 -17.38 12.63
N LEU A 113 -2.82 -17.01 11.87
CA LEU A 113 -3.96 -16.22 12.37
C LEU A 113 -4.99 -17.09 13.09
N GLN A 114 -5.20 -18.33 12.64
CA GLN A 114 -6.23 -19.24 13.21
C GLN A 114 -6.14 -19.42 14.74
N PRO A 115 -4.95 -19.64 15.36
CA PRO A 115 -4.84 -19.78 16.81
C PRO A 115 -5.14 -18.48 17.58
N LEU A 116 -5.16 -17.35 16.90
CA LEU A 116 -5.35 -16.02 17.51
C LEU A 116 -6.79 -15.52 17.41
N VAL A 117 -7.71 -16.30 16.85
CA VAL A 117 -9.11 -15.88 16.66
C VAL A 117 -9.77 -15.53 18.00
N VAL A 118 -10.47 -14.39 18.01
CA VAL A 118 -11.23 -13.86 19.14
C VAL A 118 -12.56 -13.30 18.64
N PRO A 119 -13.61 -13.21 19.52
CA PRO A 119 -14.92 -12.71 19.12
C PRO A 119 -14.93 -11.20 18.87
N ASP A 120 -14.10 -10.43 19.57
CA ASP A 120 -14.18 -8.98 19.62
C ASP A 120 -13.18 -8.30 18.69
N CYS A 121 -13.62 -7.19 18.08
CA CYS A 121 -12.79 -6.30 17.30
C CYS A 121 -11.87 -5.48 18.21
N ALA A 122 -10.55 -5.53 17.95
CA ALA A 122 -9.56 -4.78 18.72
C ALA A 122 -9.39 -3.33 18.26
N PHE A 123 -9.92 -2.95 17.10
CA PHE A 123 -9.77 -1.59 16.55
C PHE A 123 -10.78 -0.62 17.14
N VAL A 124 -10.29 0.52 17.66
CA VAL A 124 -11.12 1.50 18.35
C VAL A 124 -11.90 2.43 17.43
N ASN A 125 -11.51 2.54 16.17
CA ASN A 125 -12.12 3.42 15.17
C ASN A 125 -13.05 2.69 14.18
N LEU A 126 -13.42 1.44 14.44
CA LEU A 126 -14.39 0.68 13.65
C LEU A 126 -15.72 0.52 14.40
N PRO A 127 -16.85 0.41 13.69
CA PRO A 127 -17.01 0.57 12.23
C PRO A 127 -16.92 2.02 11.77
N GLU A 128 -16.52 2.21 10.52
CA GLU A 128 -16.57 3.50 9.86
C GLU A 128 -17.93 3.76 9.23
N LYS A 129 -18.36 5.02 9.21
CA LYS A 129 -19.69 5.41 8.69
C LYS A 129 -19.81 5.21 7.18
N HIS A 130 -18.72 5.40 6.46
CA HIS A 130 -18.67 5.37 4.98
C HIS A 130 -17.42 4.67 4.48
N LYS A 131 -17.50 4.11 3.27
CA LYS A 131 -16.37 3.41 2.62
C LYS A 131 -15.24 4.33 2.14
N GLY A 132 -15.37 5.65 2.32
CA GLY A 132 -14.40 6.59 1.78
C GLY A 132 -14.42 6.67 0.23
N ARG A 133 -13.70 7.64 -0.32
CA ARG A 133 -13.62 7.88 -1.77
C ARG A 133 -13.01 6.70 -2.55
N TRP A 134 -12.15 5.95 -1.90
CA TRP A 134 -11.38 4.86 -2.52
C TRP A 134 -11.81 3.46 -2.05
N GLY A 135 -12.92 3.37 -1.29
CA GLY A 135 -13.42 2.11 -0.76
C GLY A 135 -12.55 1.52 0.35
N ASP A 136 -11.80 2.36 1.04
CA ASP A 136 -10.80 2.05 2.06
C ASP A 136 -11.40 1.93 3.47
N GLY A 137 -12.58 2.50 3.69
CA GLY A 137 -13.31 2.38 4.96
C GLY A 137 -13.92 0.99 5.16
N LEU A 138 -13.94 0.53 6.41
CA LEU A 138 -14.55 -0.73 6.82
C LEU A 138 -15.86 -0.45 7.58
N THR A 139 -16.99 -0.65 6.89
CA THR A 139 -18.33 -0.42 7.44
C THR A 139 -18.81 -1.57 8.34
N ALA A 140 -19.89 -1.36 9.09
CA ALA A 140 -20.49 -2.43 9.91
C ALA A 140 -20.83 -3.68 9.09
N GLU A 141 -21.40 -3.52 7.90
CA GLU A 141 -21.68 -4.62 6.96
C GLU A 141 -20.42 -5.38 6.52
N ASP A 142 -19.31 -4.65 6.28
CA ASP A 142 -18.05 -5.28 5.92
C ASP A 142 -17.45 -6.04 7.12
N MET A 143 -17.65 -5.55 8.34
CA MET A 143 -17.18 -6.19 9.58
C MET A 143 -17.84 -7.54 9.85
N GLU A 144 -19.07 -7.76 9.41
CA GLU A 144 -19.76 -9.06 9.52
C GLU A 144 -19.02 -10.21 8.80
N LYS A 145 -18.19 -9.85 7.80
CA LYS A 145 -17.38 -10.79 7.03
C LYS A 145 -15.98 -10.98 7.62
N CYS A 146 -15.64 -10.22 8.65
CA CYS A 146 -14.31 -10.23 9.26
C CYS A 146 -14.24 -11.27 10.38
N ILE A 147 -13.10 -11.91 10.48
CA ILE A 147 -12.71 -12.73 11.63
C ILE A 147 -11.64 -11.96 12.38
N TRP A 148 -11.91 -11.64 13.63
CA TRP A 148 -11.01 -10.86 14.47
C TRP A 148 -9.97 -11.76 15.13
N VAL A 149 -8.79 -11.22 15.37
CA VAL A 149 -7.68 -11.93 15.99
C VAL A 149 -7.01 -11.07 17.06
N ARG A 150 -6.38 -11.71 18.03
CA ARG A 150 -5.49 -11.00 18.95
C ARG A 150 -4.39 -10.32 18.14
N PRO A 151 -4.15 -9.02 18.36
CA PRO A 151 -3.22 -8.21 17.57
C PRO A 151 -1.75 -8.49 17.97
N GLU A 152 -1.26 -9.67 17.61
CA GLU A 152 0.08 -10.17 17.93
C GLU A 152 0.99 -10.24 16.70
N LEU A 153 0.42 -10.42 15.50
CA LEU A 153 1.20 -10.53 14.28
C LEU A 153 1.45 -9.18 13.63
N VAL A 154 2.68 -8.99 13.16
CA VAL A 154 3.11 -7.80 12.43
C VAL A 154 3.38 -8.16 10.97
N ALA A 155 2.94 -7.31 10.06
CA ALA A 155 3.15 -7.42 8.63
C ALA A 155 3.86 -6.18 8.07
N GLN A 156 4.79 -6.40 7.14
CA GLN A 156 5.31 -5.35 6.28
C GLN A 156 4.29 -5.07 5.18
N ILE A 157 3.80 -3.85 5.11
CA ILE A 157 2.84 -3.39 4.10
C ILE A 157 3.50 -2.32 3.24
N GLU A 158 3.54 -2.57 1.93
CA GLU A 158 3.89 -1.56 0.94
C GLU A 158 2.63 -0.80 0.53
N PHE A 159 2.74 0.51 0.31
CA PHE A 159 1.64 1.36 -0.13
C PHE A 159 2.14 2.55 -0.94
N LEU A 160 1.24 3.21 -1.62
CA LEU A 160 1.59 4.38 -2.43
C LEU A 160 1.68 5.65 -1.57
N GLU A 161 0.62 5.93 -0.82
CA GLU A 161 0.49 7.13 0.00
C GLU A 161 -0.54 6.94 1.13
N TRP A 162 -0.47 7.79 2.13
CA TRP A 162 -1.54 7.99 3.09
C TRP A 162 -2.61 8.89 2.48
N THR A 163 -3.88 8.56 2.68
CA THR A 163 -5.01 9.41 2.30
C THR A 163 -5.27 10.47 3.37
N GLU A 164 -6.06 11.49 3.03
CA GLU A 164 -6.50 12.52 4.00
C GLU A 164 -7.33 11.91 5.16
N SER A 165 -8.00 10.78 4.93
CA SER A 165 -8.75 10.02 5.93
C SER A 165 -7.89 9.04 6.74
N ASP A 166 -6.59 9.18 6.68
CA ASP A 166 -5.62 8.36 7.42
C ASP A 166 -5.63 6.85 7.05
N HIS A 167 -5.92 6.56 5.78
CA HIS A 167 -5.86 5.21 5.21
C HIS A 167 -4.72 5.03 4.22
N LEU A 168 -4.40 3.78 3.89
CA LEU A 168 -3.36 3.44 2.91
C LEU A 168 -3.95 3.24 1.52
N ARG A 169 -3.44 3.98 0.54
CA ARG A 169 -3.81 3.80 -0.86
C ARG A 169 -2.90 2.79 -1.54
N HIS A 170 -3.49 1.88 -2.32
CA HIS A 170 -2.79 0.81 -3.06
C HIS A 170 -1.89 -0.06 -2.16
N SER A 171 -2.41 -0.43 -1.00
CA SER A 171 -1.70 -1.28 -0.05
C SER A 171 -1.47 -2.70 -0.57
N LYS A 172 -0.30 -3.26 -0.23
CA LYS A 172 0.16 -4.57 -0.65
C LYS A 172 0.93 -5.25 0.48
N PHE A 173 0.59 -6.49 0.76
CA PHE A 173 1.32 -7.32 1.71
C PHE A 173 2.69 -7.70 1.15
N ALA A 174 3.75 -7.46 1.89
CA ALA A 174 5.12 -7.83 1.53
C ALA A 174 5.62 -9.05 2.31
N GLY A 175 5.21 -9.21 3.57
CA GLY A 175 5.61 -10.34 4.40
C GLY A 175 5.22 -10.17 5.86
N LEU A 176 5.32 -11.24 6.66
CA LEU A 176 5.24 -11.15 8.11
C LEU A 176 6.58 -10.69 8.70
N ARG A 177 6.53 -10.01 9.84
CA ARG A 177 7.68 -9.55 10.61
C ARG A 177 7.65 -10.18 11.99
N GLU A 178 8.28 -11.34 12.10
CA GLU A 178 8.32 -12.10 13.35
C GLU A 178 9.33 -11.54 14.37
N ASP A 179 10.20 -10.65 13.90
CA ASP A 179 11.22 -9.95 14.70
C ASP A 179 10.67 -8.70 15.42
N LYS A 180 9.40 -8.35 15.20
CA LYS A 180 8.79 -7.13 15.74
C LYS A 180 7.70 -7.43 16.76
N SER A 181 7.69 -6.65 17.83
CA SER A 181 6.58 -6.66 18.80
C SER A 181 5.42 -5.82 18.27
N ALA A 182 4.21 -6.38 18.24
CA ALA A 182 3.02 -5.66 17.79
C ALA A 182 2.78 -4.35 18.55
N ARG A 183 3.06 -4.33 19.86
CA ARG A 183 2.89 -3.14 20.71
C ARG A 183 3.84 -1.99 20.40
N SER A 184 4.95 -2.25 19.72
CA SER A 184 5.90 -1.22 19.29
C SER A 184 5.57 -0.57 17.96
N ILE A 185 4.54 -1.07 17.25
CA ILE A 185 4.18 -0.58 15.93
C ILE A 185 3.31 0.67 16.05
N VAL A 186 3.87 1.78 15.62
CA VAL A 186 3.23 3.10 15.60
C VAL A 186 3.20 3.64 14.17
N LYS A 187 2.41 4.68 13.94
CA LYS A 187 2.43 5.36 12.65
C LYS A 187 3.79 6.02 12.44
N GLU A 188 4.48 5.63 11.37
CA GLU A 188 5.68 6.31 10.94
C GLU A 188 5.27 7.63 10.27
N LEU A 189 5.67 8.75 10.88
CA LEU A 189 5.53 10.06 10.28
C LEU A 189 6.47 10.11 9.09
N GLY A 190 5.93 10.17 7.89
CA GLY A 190 6.66 10.06 6.64
C GLY A 190 7.80 11.06 6.52
N PHE A 191 8.90 10.57 5.96
CA PHE A 191 10.01 11.37 5.46
C PHE A 191 9.58 12.17 4.25
#